data_e2128078ba9fc6aa2c81d1f6c24388a7
#
_entry.id   e2128078ba9fc6aa2c81d1f6c24388a7
#
_cell.length_a   1.000
_cell.length_b   1.000
_cell.length_c   1.000
_cell.angle_alpha   90.00
_cell.angle_beta   90.00
_cell.angle_gamma   90.00
#
_symmetry.space_group_name_H-M   'P 1'
#
loop_
_entity.id
_entity.type
_entity.pdbx_description
1 polymer ?
#
loop_
_entity_poly.entity_id
_entity_poly.type
_entity_poly.pdbx_seq_one_letter_code
_entity_poly.pdbx_strand_id
1 'polypeptide(L)' 'MCLGIPGKVVELYQANGMKMGKVDFGGVVKEACLEYLPDIQMGDYTIVHVGFGISQLDEEEAQQTLALLREMDMLAG' A
#
# COMPACT_ATOMS: atom_id res chain seq x y z
N MET A 1 -1.56 -1.00 -16.50
CA MET A 1 -0.67 -1.97 -15.90
C MET A 1 -0.45 -1.63 -14.43
N CYS A 2 -0.61 -2.60 -13.60
CA CYS A 2 -0.46 -2.39 -12.17
C CYS A 2 1.01 -2.42 -11.79
N LEU A 3 1.55 -1.27 -11.48
CA LEU A 3 2.84 -1.21 -10.82
C LEU A 3 2.54 -1.40 -9.34
N GLY A 4 2.98 -2.51 -8.79
CA GLY A 4 2.72 -2.79 -7.39
C GLY A 4 3.54 -1.89 -6.48
N ILE A 5 3.17 -0.62 -6.41
CA ILE A 5 3.85 0.32 -5.53
C ILE A 5 3.30 0.13 -4.11
N PRO A 6 4.15 -0.28 -3.15
CA PRO A 6 3.69 -0.43 -1.78
C PRO A 6 3.40 0.92 -1.14
N GLY A 7 2.31 0.99 -0.41
CA GLY A 7 1.98 2.15 0.40
C GLY A 7 1.86 1.75 1.86
N LYS A 8 2.14 2.68 2.75
CA LYS A 8 2.08 2.46 4.18
C LYS A 8 0.71 2.82 4.71
N VAL A 9 0.10 1.90 5.45
CA VAL A 9 -1.19 2.14 6.09
C VAL A 9 -0.99 3.12 7.24
N VAL A 10 -1.60 4.30 7.13
CA VAL A 10 -1.46 5.35 8.14
C VAL A 10 -2.74 5.56 8.95
N GLU A 11 -3.84 5.00 8.50
CA GLU A 11 -5.10 5.08 9.22
C GLU A 11 -5.96 3.87 8.88
N LEU A 12 -6.69 3.35 9.87
CA LEU A 12 -7.66 2.27 9.70
C LEU A 12 -8.98 2.71 10.28
N TYR A 13 -10.07 2.40 9.57
CA TYR A 13 -11.42 2.70 10.04
C TYR A 13 -12.41 1.79 9.35
N GLN A 14 -13.65 1.82 9.80
CA GLN A 14 -14.72 1.07 9.15
C GLN A 14 -15.71 2.04 8.53
N ALA A 15 -16.16 1.72 7.34
CA ALA A 15 -17.16 2.49 6.63
C ALA A 15 -18.07 1.53 5.88
N ASN A 16 -19.37 1.67 6.10
CA ASN A 16 -20.39 0.82 5.46
C ASN A 16 -20.14 -0.68 5.70
N GLY A 17 -19.66 -1.01 6.89
CA GLY A 17 -19.38 -2.41 7.25
C GLY A 17 -18.12 -2.98 6.66
N MET A 18 -17.32 -2.18 5.98
CA MET A 18 -16.08 -2.62 5.36
C MET A 18 -14.87 -2.03 6.08
N LYS A 19 -13.80 -2.82 6.10
CA LYS A 19 -12.53 -2.34 6.61
C LYS A 19 -11.88 -1.44 5.56
N MET A 20 -11.66 -0.20 5.94
CA MET A 20 -11.06 0.82 5.07
C MET A 20 -9.80 1.35 5.71
N GLY A 21 -8.99 1.99 4.92
CA GLY A 21 -7.78 2.61 5.44
C GLY A 21 -7.27 3.69 4.52
N LYS A 22 -6.39 4.50 5.07
CA LYS A 22 -5.65 5.48 4.29
C LYS A 22 -4.23 4.99 4.13
N VAL A 23 -3.75 5.06 2.91
CA VAL A 23 -2.45 4.52 2.52
C VAL A 23 -1.61 5.64 1.95
N ASP A 24 -0.41 5.78 2.48
CA ASP A 24 0.54 6.83 2.08
C ASP A 24 1.53 6.26 1.08
N PHE A 25 1.55 6.85 -0.09
CA PHE A 25 2.46 6.48 -1.18
C PHE A 25 3.56 7.52 -1.37
N GLY A 26 4.26 7.81 -0.29
CA GLY A 26 5.36 8.77 -0.37
C GLY A 26 4.91 10.22 -0.40
N GLY A 27 3.94 10.57 0.43
CA GLY A 27 3.41 11.91 0.53
C GLY A 27 2.02 12.07 -0.08
N VAL A 28 1.57 11.10 -0.85
CA VAL A 28 0.22 11.09 -1.41
C VAL A 28 -0.58 10.05 -0.64
N VAL A 29 -1.60 10.51 0.07
CA VAL A 29 -2.44 9.63 0.89
C VAL A 29 -3.74 9.37 0.14
N LYS A 30 -4.07 8.08 -0.02
CA LYS A 30 -5.29 7.67 -0.70
C LYS A 30 -6.07 6.68 0.17
N GLU A 31 -7.39 6.73 0.03
CA GLU A 31 -8.27 5.79 0.71
C GLU A 31 -8.33 4.49 -0.07
N ALA A 32 -8.30 3.37 0.64
CA ALA A 32 -8.37 2.06 0.02
C ALA A 32 -9.22 1.14 0.87
N CYS A 33 -9.86 0.18 0.20
CA CYS A 33 -10.60 -0.88 0.87
C CYS A 33 -9.64 -1.99 1.25
N LEU A 34 -9.64 -2.39 2.51
CA LEU A 34 -8.73 -3.40 3.05
C LEU A 34 -9.46 -4.67 3.49
N GLU A 35 -10.65 -4.91 2.91
CA GLU A 35 -11.44 -6.09 3.25
C GLU A 35 -10.74 -7.41 2.96
N TYR A 36 -9.90 -7.44 1.94
CA TYR A 36 -9.16 -8.66 1.60
C TYR A 36 -7.97 -8.90 2.52
N LEU A 37 -7.66 -7.97 3.41
CA LEU A 37 -6.51 -8.05 4.31
C LEU A 37 -6.99 -7.83 5.75
N PRO A 38 -7.74 -8.79 6.33
CA PRO A 38 -8.36 -8.57 7.63
C PRO A 38 -7.35 -8.38 8.77
N ASP A 39 -6.13 -8.88 8.60
CA ASP A 39 -5.11 -8.80 9.63
C ASP A 39 -4.17 -7.61 9.48
N ILE A 40 -4.36 -6.79 8.46
CA ILE A 40 -3.48 -5.66 8.25
C ILE A 40 -3.67 -4.59 9.33
N GLN A 41 -2.57 -3.98 9.75
CA GLN A 41 -2.57 -3.00 10.82
C GLN A 41 -1.86 -1.73 10.36
N MET A 42 -2.02 -0.68 11.16
CA MET A 42 -1.31 0.58 10.92
C MET A 42 0.19 0.33 10.96
N GLY A 43 0.89 0.91 10.01
CA GLY A 43 2.32 0.70 9.86
C GLY A 43 2.67 -0.41 8.88
N ASP A 44 1.72 -1.28 8.56
CA ASP A 44 1.94 -2.31 7.56
C ASP A 44 1.90 -1.69 6.16
N TYR A 45 2.49 -2.39 5.22
CA TYR A 45 2.47 -1.95 3.82
C TYR A 45 1.53 -2.83 3.02
N THR A 46 0.92 -2.24 2.02
CA THR A 46 0.01 -2.94 1.12
C THR A 46 0.20 -2.45 -0.31
N ILE A 47 -0.09 -3.32 -1.25
CA ILE A 47 -0.17 -2.95 -2.65
C ILE A 47 -1.64 -2.72 -2.98
N VAL A 48 -1.95 -1.52 -3.49
CA VAL A 48 -3.32 -1.14 -3.80
C VAL A 48 -3.54 -1.18 -5.31
N HIS A 49 -4.61 -1.83 -5.73
CA HIS A 49 -5.01 -1.93 -7.12
C HIS A 49 -6.49 -1.59 -7.21
N VAL A 50 -6.82 -0.58 -8.00
CA VAL A 50 -8.21 -0.13 -8.22
C VAL A 50 -8.94 0.11 -6.88
N GLY A 51 -8.23 0.74 -5.94
CA GLY A 51 -8.81 1.11 -4.65
C GLY A 51 -8.90 0.00 -3.62
N PHE A 52 -8.38 -1.20 -3.94
CA PHE A 52 -8.36 -2.34 -3.01
C PHE A 52 -6.95 -2.72 -2.65
N GLY A 53 -6.70 -2.91 -1.36
CA GLY A 53 -5.46 -3.52 -0.91
C GLY A 53 -5.50 -5.01 -1.22
N ILE A 54 -4.54 -5.48 -2.01
CA ILE A 54 -4.55 -6.86 -2.46
C ILE A 54 -3.40 -7.69 -1.90
N SER A 55 -2.46 -7.05 -1.23
CA SER A 55 -1.29 -7.73 -0.71
C SER A 55 -0.80 -7.01 0.52
N GLN A 56 -0.35 -7.79 1.50
CA GLN A 56 0.23 -7.24 2.72
C GLN A 56 1.73 -7.53 2.71
N LEU A 57 2.51 -6.48 2.95
CA LEU A 57 3.96 -6.57 3.00
C LEU A 57 4.45 -6.07 4.35
N ASP A 58 5.52 -6.66 4.87
CA ASP A 58 6.17 -6.08 6.01
C ASP A 58 7.07 -4.93 5.56
N GLU A 59 7.61 -4.19 6.50
CA GLU A 59 8.40 -3.01 6.18
C GLU A 59 9.64 -3.36 5.38
N GLU A 60 10.29 -4.46 5.70
CA GLU A 60 11.50 -4.88 5.00
C GLU A 60 11.21 -5.20 3.54
N GLU A 61 10.16 -5.98 3.28
CA GLU A 61 9.76 -6.32 1.92
C GLU A 61 9.39 -5.08 1.13
N ALA A 62 8.65 -4.16 1.76
CA ALA A 62 8.23 -2.94 1.12
C ALA A 62 9.41 -2.06 0.76
N GLN A 63 10.39 -1.95 1.64
CA GLN A 63 11.58 -1.14 1.39
C GLN A 63 12.41 -1.72 0.25
N GLN A 64 12.51 -3.04 0.16
CA GLN A 64 13.20 -3.69 -0.94
C GLN A 64 12.51 -3.41 -2.26
N THR A 65 11.19 -3.48 -2.29
CA THR A 65 10.40 -3.19 -3.49
C THR A 65 10.55 -1.73 -3.91
N LEU A 66 10.46 -0.83 -2.94
CA LEU A 66 10.60 0.60 -3.22
C LEU A 66 12.00 0.95 -3.71
N ALA A 67 13.02 0.31 -3.15
CA ALA A 67 14.39 0.51 -3.60
C ALA A 67 14.57 0.05 -5.04
N LEU A 68 13.99 -1.09 -5.39
CA LEU A 68 14.05 -1.62 -6.74
C LEU A 68 13.34 -0.69 -7.73
N LEU A 69 12.17 -0.20 -7.37
CA LEU A 69 11.42 0.74 -8.21
C LEU A 69 12.21 2.04 -8.42
N ARG A 70 12.88 2.49 -7.38
CA ARG A 70 13.71 3.70 -7.45
C ARG A 70 14.88 3.51 -8.41
N GLU A 71 15.53 2.33 -8.38
CA GLU A 71 16.60 2.01 -9.31
C GLU A 71 16.09 1.96 -10.75
N MET A 72 14.93 1.36 -10.96
CA MET A 72 14.33 1.30 -12.28
C MET A 72 14.02 2.68 -12.83
N ASP A 73 13.53 3.57 -11.97
CA ASP A 73 13.23 4.94 -12.35
C ASP A 73 14.50 5.69 -12.76
N MET A 74 15.59 5.49 -12.02
CA MET A 74 16.88 6.09 -12.36
C MET A 74 17.40 5.58 -13.69
N LEU A 75 17.21 4.29 -13.96
CA LEU A 75 17.67 3.70 -15.21
C LEU A 75 16.79 4.12 -16.39
N ALA A 76 15.53 4.36 -16.15
CA ALA A 76 14.59 4.77 -17.19
C ALA A 76 14.68 6.26 -17.48
N GLY A 77 15.13 7.02 -16.53
CA GLY A 77 15.23 8.46 -16.66
C GLY A 77 16.56 8.90 -17.20
#